data_b6a7cdf6eb324507fe07893eba400a1b
#
_entry.id   b6a7cdf6eb324507fe07893eba400a1b
#
_cell.length_a   1.000
_cell.length_b   1.000
_cell.length_c   1.000
_cell.angle_alpha   90.00
_cell.angle_beta   90.00
_cell.angle_gamma   90.00
#
_symmetry.space_group_name_H-M   'P 1'
#
loop_
_entity.id
_entity.type
_entity.pdbx_description
1 polymer ?
#
loop_
_entity_poly.entity_id
_entity_poly.type
_entity_poly.pdbx_seq_one_letter_code
_entity_poly.pdbx_strand_id
1 'polypeptide(L)'
;MSIVFPPTAATTTTMKKKKRDHHHHYNYNGSIIVTIKNWIASVVHHVLFLIHRRRQLFPLVSAASGFLLLFFVAFSLLSTPPPPLVMSQHHRFPHHLLQHQSSFNIGVTVESNFDQDNIFRVPKYGGNLDRDLWTTKDSKFYYGCSDPSKNFQRANVKTHPNRYLLIVTSGGLNQQRTGITDAVVAAYILNATLVIPKLDHKSYWKDTSDFAEIFDVDRFISSLKRDVAIIKELPKKRGGRNLTPHNMRVPRKCTPKCYYSRVLPVLNKKHAVQLTKFDYRLANKLDTNLQKLRCRVNYHALHFADPILEMGKILAERMRMKSRNFIALHLRFEPDMLAFSGCYYGGGDKERTELRAIRKRWKTLHVSNPDKVRSLGRCPLTPEEIGLMLRALGFGSDVHLYIASGEVYGGEETLAPLKALFPNIHSKETIASKEELNPFSSFSSRMAALDFIVCDESDVFVTNNNGNMARMLAGRRRYFGHKPTIRPNAKKLSRLFMDRNNMTWVDFSSTVRTHQVGFMGEPNEGKPGRGQFHENPVSCICEDSEAKAREGLTPLLIPQKQTNEFLNLGEVNHQQRKDNSEVTTDDDWLDMDYLDNAALLQGKDVHTESYLDNDSLLKPDSFVVEELFSD
;
A
#
# COMPACT_ATOMS: atom_id res chain seq x y z
N MET A 1 -1.72 11.03 65.11
CA MET A 1 -1.25 12.32 65.62
C MET A 1 -1.60 13.38 64.60
N SER A 2 -2.64 14.14 64.90
CA SER A 2 -3.23 15.21 64.07
C SER A 2 -2.51 16.53 64.33
N ILE A 3 -2.31 17.37 63.30
CA ILE A 3 -2.14 18.84 63.42
C ILE A 3 -2.44 19.39 62.03
N VAL A 4 -3.59 19.95 61.73
CA VAL A 4 -4.19 21.28 61.91
C VAL A 4 -3.57 22.38 61.04
N PHE A 5 -4.38 22.86 60.11
CA PHE A 5 -4.21 24.10 59.31
C PHE A 5 -4.44 25.36 60.17
N PRO A 6 -4.00 26.54 59.71
CA PRO A 6 -4.97 27.61 59.55
C PRO A 6 -4.84 28.46 58.25
N PRO A 7 -5.86 29.30 58.00
CA PRO A 7 -6.10 29.98 56.69
C PRO A 7 -5.81 31.50 56.73
N THR A 8 -6.18 32.16 55.60
CA THR A 8 -6.36 33.59 55.34
C THR A 8 -5.21 34.26 54.57
N ALA A 9 -5.37 35.20 53.67
CA ALA A 9 -6.44 36.17 53.44
C ALA A 9 -6.40 36.72 51.98
N ALA A 10 -7.54 37.15 51.50
CA ALA A 10 -7.74 37.90 50.26
C ALA A 10 -7.23 39.34 50.37
N THR A 11 -6.68 39.89 49.29
CA THR A 11 -6.54 41.34 49.13
C THR A 11 -6.93 41.78 47.74
N THR A 12 -8.09 42.46 47.70
CA THR A 12 -8.65 43.19 46.59
C THR A 12 -7.91 44.51 46.41
N THR A 13 -7.43 44.82 45.22
CA THR A 13 -6.95 46.17 44.91
C THR A 13 -7.55 46.63 43.61
N THR A 14 -8.54 47.51 43.74
CA THR A 14 -9.11 48.38 42.71
C THR A 14 -8.11 49.46 42.33
N MET A 15 -7.87 49.67 41.03
CA MET A 15 -7.29 50.90 40.54
C MET A 15 -8.02 51.48 39.32
N LYS A 16 -8.23 52.76 39.46
CA LYS A 16 -9.06 53.72 38.74
C LYS A 16 -8.63 53.93 37.29
N LYS A 17 -9.68 54.14 36.45
CA LYS A 17 -9.63 54.79 35.12
C LYS A 17 -9.01 56.19 35.18
N LYS A 18 -8.13 56.51 34.22
CA LYS A 18 -7.79 57.86 33.83
C LYS A 18 -7.95 58.02 32.32
N LYS A 19 -8.98 58.80 31.93
CA LYS A 19 -9.23 59.35 30.59
C LYS A 19 -8.11 60.35 30.24
N ARG A 20 -7.67 60.30 29.01
CA ARG A 20 -7.06 61.44 28.32
C ARG A 20 -7.44 61.37 26.86
N ASP A 21 -8.23 62.36 26.45
CA ASP A 21 -8.62 62.64 25.07
C ASP A 21 -7.40 63.29 24.33
N HIS A 22 -7.11 62.80 23.13
CA HIS A 22 -6.49 63.61 22.09
C HIS A 22 -7.04 63.21 20.73
N HIS A 23 -7.76 64.12 20.12
CA HIS A 23 -8.21 64.09 18.74
C HIS A 23 -7.01 64.11 17.78
N HIS A 24 -6.97 63.15 16.86
CA HIS A 24 -6.35 63.32 15.53
C HIS A 24 -7.25 62.65 14.49
N HIS A 25 -7.93 63.51 13.71
CA HIS A 25 -8.63 63.11 12.50
C HIS A 25 -7.58 62.71 11.44
N TYR A 26 -7.61 61.46 10.98
CA TYR A 26 -7.04 61.06 9.70
C TYR A 26 -8.13 60.50 8.79
N ASN A 27 -8.29 61.18 7.63
CA ASN A 27 -9.15 60.81 6.53
C ASN A 27 -8.64 59.50 5.88
N TYR A 28 -9.27 58.37 6.21
CA TYR A 28 -8.91 57.03 5.66
C TYR A 28 -9.93 56.43 4.69
N ASN A 29 -10.98 57.19 4.34
CA ASN A 29 -12.10 56.63 3.54
C ASN A 29 -11.96 56.78 2.01
N GLY A 30 -10.94 57.47 1.50
CA GLY A 30 -10.76 57.66 0.05
C GLY A 30 -10.04 56.52 -0.65
N SER A 31 -9.05 55.90 0.03
CA SER A 31 -8.17 54.91 -0.59
C SER A 31 -8.80 53.53 -0.75
N ILE A 32 -9.66 53.10 0.20
CA ILE A 32 -10.30 51.77 0.18
C ILE A 32 -11.35 51.69 -0.93
N ILE A 33 -12.12 52.77 -1.15
CA ILE A 33 -13.18 52.80 -2.18
C ILE A 33 -12.58 52.77 -3.58
N VAL A 34 -11.42 53.39 -3.82
CA VAL A 34 -10.73 53.33 -5.11
C VAL A 34 -10.17 51.92 -5.37
N THR A 35 -9.60 51.28 -4.35
CA THR A 35 -9.06 49.91 -4.46
C THR A 35 -10.17 48.87 -4.75
N ILE A 36 -11.34 49.00 -4.09
CA ILE A 36 -12.47 48.13 -4.33
C ILE A 36 -13.08 48.34 -5.74
N LYS A 37 -13.19 49.61 -6.21
CA LYS A 37 -13.62 49.88 -7.58
C LYS A 37 -12.70 49.30 -8.64
N ASN A 38 -11.39 49.41 -8.46
CA ASN A 38 -10.41 48.82 -9.39
C ASN A 38 -10.43 47.27 -9.39
N TRP A 39 -10.64 46.68 -8.21
CA TRP A 39 -10.78 45.22 -8.11
C TRP A 39 -12.06 44.71 -8.80
N ILE A 40 -13.21 45.38 -8.57
CA ILE A 40 -14.49 45.05 -9.24
C ILE A 40 -14.37 45.23 -10.75
N ALA A 41 -13.73 46.30 -11.24
CA ALA A 41 -13.50 46.51 -12.67
C ALA A 41 -12.62 45.40 -13.29
N SER A 42 -11.59 44.95 -12.59
CA SER A 42 -10.74 43.83 -13.03
C SER A 42 -11.50 42.51 -13.11
N VAL A 43 -12.34 42.20 -12.11
CA VAL A 43 -13.17 40.98 -12.08
C VAL A 43 -14.21 41.01 -13.20
N VAL A 44 -14.87 42.14 -13.43
CA VAL A 44 -15.86 42.30 -14.51
C VAL A 44 -15.18 42.13 -15.88
N HIS A 45 -14.00 42.74 -16.09
CA HIS A 45 -13.27 42.58 -17.33
C HIS A 45 -12.85 41.12 -17.57
N HIS A 46 -12.44 40.41 -16.52
CA HIS A 46 -12.07 38.99 -16.63
C HIS A 46 -13.28 38.09 -16.95
N VAL A 47 -14.42 38.36 -16.33
CA VAL A 47 -15.67 37.63 -16.61
C VAL A 47 -16.16 37.88 -18.05
N LEU A 48 -16.11 39.13 -18.51
CA LEU A 48 -16.46 39.49 -19.90
C LEU A 48 -15.50 38.84 -20.92
N PHE A 49 -14.20 38.77 -20.63
CA PHE A 49 -13.22 38.08 -21.45
C PHE A 49 -13.51 36.58 -21.54
N LEU A 50 -13.87 35.92 -20.43
CA LEU A 50 -14.24 34.50 -20.41
C LEU A 50 -15.53 34.23 -21.15
N ILE A 51 -16.53 35.13 -21.07
CA ILE A 51 -17.80 35.04 -21.83
C ILE A 51 -17.52 35.20 -23.33
N HIS A 52 -16.66 36.13 -23.73
CA HIS A 52 -16.28 36.35 -25.12
C HIS A 52 -15.54 35.15 -25.73
N ARG A 53 -14.62 34.56 -24.96
CA ARG A 53 -13.88 33.34 -25.39
C ARG A 53 -14.80 32.12 -25.51
N ARG A 54 -15.81 31.96 -24.65
CA ARG A 54 -16.83 30.91 -24.81
C ARG A 54 -17.74 31.13 -26.03
N ARG A 55 -18.09 32.37 -26.36
CA ARG A 55 -18.90 32.66 -27.56
C ARG A 55 -18.22 32.30 -28.86
N GLN A 56 -16.89 32.33 -28.96
CA GLN A 56 -16.15 31.91 -30.16
C GLN A 56 -16.05 30.40 -30.33
N LEU A 57 -16.18 29.61 -29.25
CA LEU A 57 -16.15 28.13 -29.32
C LEU A 57 -17.53 27.50 -29.61
N PHE A 58 -18.62 28.23 -29.33
CA PHE A 58 -19.99 27.72 -29.51
C PHE A 58 -20.33 27.35 -30.97
N PRO A 59 -19.97 28.11 -32.02
CA PRO A 59 -20.29 27.74 -33.40
C PRO A 59 -19.48 26.51 -33.88
N LEU A 60 -18.26 26.30 -33.40
CA LEU A 60 -17.44 25.13 -33.75
C LEU A 60 -17.98 23.83 -33.13
N VAL A 61 -18.42 23.87 -31.87
CA VAL A 61 -19.03 22.71 -31.20
C VAL A 61 -20.39 22.38 -31.82
N SER A 62 -21.19 23.39 -32.17
CA SER A 62 -22.49 23.20 -32.85
C SER A 62 -22.34 22.61 -34.24
N ALA A 63 -21.34 23.06 -35.02
CA ALA A 63 -21.04 22.51 -36.33
C ALA A 63 -20.58 21.05 -36.26
N ALA A 64 -19.70 20.72 -35.33
CA ALA A 64 -19.23 19.35 -35.12
C ALA A 64 -20.35 18.39 -34.68
N SER A 65 -21.27 18.85 -33.82
CA SER A 65 -22.46 18.08 -33.41
C SER A 65 -23.44 17.86 -34.54
N GLY A 66 -23.64 18.87 -35.43
CA GLY A 66 -24.45 18.75 -36.63
C GLY A 66 -23.89 17.74 -37.62
N PHE A 67 -22.57 17.76 -37.85
CA PHE A 67 -21.91 16.78 -38.72
C PHE A 67 -21.99 15.35 -38.18
N LEU A 68 -21.85 15.15 -36.89
CA LEU A 68 -22.00 13.84 -36.23
C LEU A 68 -23.41 13.29 -36.36
N LEU A 69 -24.43 14.14 -36.16
CA LEU A 69 -25.84 13.75 -36.36
C LEU A 69 -26.15 13.36 -37.80
N LEU A 70 -25.68 14.14 -38.79
CA LEU A 70 -25.84 13.82 -40.21
C LEU A 70 -25.12 12.52 -40.59
N PHE A 71 -23.94 12.27 -40.02
CA PHE A 71 -23.21 11.03 -40.24
C PHE A 71 -23.94 9.81 -39.66
N PHE A 72 -24.54 9.92 -38.46
CA PHE A 72 -25.34 8.84 -37.89
C PHE A 72 -26.63 8.58 -38.67
N VAL A 73 -27.31 9.63 -39.16
CA VAL A 73 -28.50 9.47 -40.00
C VAL A 73 -28.15 8.82 -41.33
N ALA A 74 -27.07 9.25 -41.99
CA ALA A 74 -26.59 8.64 -43.23
C ALA A 74 -26.16 7.17 -43.04
N PHE A 75 -25.48 6.86 -41.95
CA PHE A 75 -25.10 5.49 -41.61
C PHE A 75 -26.30 4.60 -41.27
N SER A 76 -27.33 5.14 -40.61
CA SER A 76 -28.58 4.43 -40.35
C SER A 76 -29.41 4.13 -41.60
N LEU A 77 -29.34 5.01 -42.60
CA LEU A 77 -30.01 4.81 -43.88
C LEU A 77 -29.29 3.85 -44.85
N LEU A 78 -27.99 3.64 -44.64
CA LEU A 78 -27.14 2.73 -45.43
C LEU A 78 -27.02 1.33 -44.81
N SER A 79 -27.48 1.12 -43.58
CA SER A 79 -27.44 -0.17 -42.90
C SER A 79 -28.62 -1.03 -43.36
N THR A 80 -28.36 -2.13 -44.01
CA THR A 80 -29.39 -3.13 -44.36
C THR A 80 -29.97 -3.73 -43.07
N PRO A 81 -31.29 -3.95 -42.96
CA PRO A 81 -31.89 -4.55 -41.77
C PRO A 81 -31.43 -6.01 -41.60
N PRO A 82 -31.15 -6.44 -40.39
CA PRO A 82 -30.83 -7.84 -40.10
C PRO A 82 -32.07 -8.72 -40.34
N PRO A 83 -31.88 -10.02 -40.69
CA PRO A 83 -32.99 -10.93 -40.95
C PRO A 83 -33.83 -11.11 -39.67
N PRO A 84 -35.16 -11.39 -39.79
CA PRO A 84 -36.06 -11.45 -38.65
C PRO A 84 -35.73 -12.64 -37.73
N LEU A 85 -35.43 -12.34 -36.46
CA LEU A 85 -35.32 -13.32 -35.40
C LEU A 85 -36.73 -13.89 -35.07
N VAL A 86 -36.84 -15.17 -35.13
CA VAL A 86 -38.05 -15.92 -34.75
C VAL A 86 -38.36 -15.64 -33.28
N MET A 87 -39.49 -15.02 -33.02
CA MET A 87 -40.02 -14.72 -31.68
C MET A 87 -40.36 -16.01 -30.97
N SER A 88 -39.62 -16.37 -29.94
CA SER A 88 -40.07 -17.29 -28.89
C SER A 88 -40.82 -16.52 -27.82
N GLN A 89 -41.99 -17.04 -27.45
CA GLN A 89 -43.01 -16.38 -26.64
C GLN A 89 -42.54 -15.98 -25.25
N HIS A 90 -42.83 -14.73 -24.88
CA HIS A 90 -42.73 -14.19 -23.52
C HIS A 90 -43.74 -14.89 -22.58
N HIS A 91 -43.26 -15.58 -21.57
CA HIS A 91 -44.02 -15.81 -20.34
C HIS A 91 -43.83 -14.67 -19.36
N ARG A 92 -44.92 -13.97 -19.04
CA ARG A 92 -45.01 -12.97 -17.98
C ARG A 92 -44.80 -13.65 -16.63
N PHE A 93 -43.88 -13.15 -15.82
CA PHE A 93 -43.73 -13.54 -14.42
C PHE A 93 -44.63 -12.66 -13.55
N PRO A 94 -45.42 -13.23 -12.62
CA PRO A 94 -46.11 -12.46 -11.59
C PRO A 94 -45.17 -12.20 -10.41
N HIS A 95 -45.26 -10.98 -9.86
CA HIS A 95 -44.67 -10.63 -8.59
C HIS A 95 -45.26 -11.47 -7.46
N HIS A 96 -44.46 -12.33 -6.84
CA HIS A 96 -44.73 -12.83 -5.50
C HIS A 96 -43.47 -12.64 -4.63
N LEU A 97 -43.66 -11.89 -3.54
CA LEU A 97 -42.74 -11.83 -2.40
C LEU A 97 -42.59 -13.27 -1.84
N LEU A 98 -41.39 -13.80 -1.87
CA LEU A 98 -40.98 -14.92 -1.05
C LEU A 98 -39.67 -14.62 -0.39
N GLN A 99 -39.77 -14.49 0.95
CA GLN A 99 -38.63 -14.60 1.85
C GLN A 99 -37.98 -15.95 1.59
N HIS A 100 -36.79 -15.95 1.00
CA HIS A 100 -35.91 -17.10 1.06
C HIS A 100 -34.67 -16.74 1.88
N GLN A 101 -34.64 -17.30 3.09
CA GLN A 101 -33.39 -17.60 3.77
C GLN A 101 -32.64 -18.60 2.87
N SER A 102 -31.74 -18.11 2.05
CA SER A 102 -30.79 -18.96 1.35
C SER A 102 -29.54 -19.11 2.23
N SER A 103 -29.55 -20.15 3.02
CA SER A 103 -28.32 -20.77 3.52
C SER A 103 -27.46 -21.13 2.30
N PHE A 104 -26.30 -20.49 2.19
CA PHE A 104 -25.29 -20.81 1.18
C PHE A 104 -24.65 -22.17 1.54
N ASN A 105 -25.31 -23.26 1.19
CA ASN A 105 -24.67 -24.57 1.07
C ASN A 105 -24.24 -24.75 -0.38
N ILE A 106 -23.07 -24.21 -0.74
CA ILE A 106 -22.38 -24.62 -1.97
C ILE A 106 -21.54 -25.83 -1.60
N GLY A 107 -22.12 -27.01 -1.81
CA GLY A 107 -21.42 -28.28 -1.64
C GLY A 107 -20.25 -28.39 -2.61
N VAL A 108 -19.02 -28.20 -2.11
CA VAL A 108 -17.84 -28.72 -2.76
C VAL A 108 -17.83 -30.23 -2.52
N THR A 109 -18.45 -31.00 -3.41
CA THR A 109 -18.38 -32.46 -3.37
C THR A 109 -17.05 -32.93 -3.91
N VAL A 110 -16.23 -33.51 -3.03
CA VAL A 110 -15.05 -34.28 -3.40
C VAL A 110 -15.51 -35.74 -3.62
N GLU A 111 -15.44 -36.16 -4.86
CA GLU A 111 -15.61 -37.50 -5.44
C GLU A 111 -16.45 -38.60 -4.76
N SER A 112 -17.51 -39.01 -5.45
CA SER A 112 -17.75 -40.38 -5.91
C SER A 112 -18.89 -40.35 -6.94
N ASN A 113 -18.67 -41.01 -8.09
CA ASN A 113 -19.59 -41.34 -9.18
C ASN A 113 -19.97 -40.22 -10.17
N PHE A 114 -19.86 -40.60 -11.44
CA PHE A 114 -20.29 -39.85 -12.61
C PHE A 114 -21.81 -39.57 -12.53
N ASP A 115 -22.13 -38.29 -12.20
CA ASP A 115 -23.43 -37.71 -12.49
C ASP A 115 -23.24 -36.46 -13.33
N GLN A 116 -23.99 -36.37 -14.42
CA GLN A 116 -23.86 -35.37 -15.49
C GLN A 116 -24.25 -33.94 -15.09
N ASP A 117 -24.61 -33.65 -13.83
CA ASP A 117 -25.19 -32.36 -13.42
C ASP A 117 -24.24 -31.42 -12.69
N ASN A 118 -22.97 -31.76 -12.44
CA ASN A 118 -22.00 -30.86 -11.78
C ASN A 118 -20.96 -30.30 -12.75
N ILE A 119 -21.24 -29.16 -13.33
CA ILE A 119 -20.37 -28.46 -14.27
C ILE A 119 -19.05 -28.05 -13.62
N PHE A 120 -19.04 -27.63 -12.34
CA PHE A 120 -17.86 -27.12 -11.63
C PHE A 120 -17.39 -28.09 -10.53
N ARG A 121 -16.48 -29.00 -10.87
CA ARG A 121 -15.92 -29.98 -9.93
C ARG A 121 -14.42 -29.81 -9.77
N VAL A 122 -13.96 -29.48 -8.55
CA VAL A 122 -12.53 -29.27 -8.25
C VAL A 122 -11.85 -30.64 -8.04
N PRO A 123 -10.79 -31.00 -8.82
CA PRO A 123 -10.07 -32.25 -8.65
C PRO A 123 -9.39 -32.36 -7.29
N LYS A 124 -9.34 -33.52 -6.67
CA LYS A 124 -8.69 -33.75 -5.38
C LYS A 124 -7.17 -33.57 -5.45
N TYR A 125 -6.56 -34.03 -6.52
CA TYR A 125 -5.10 -33.96 -6.73
C TYR A 125 -4.72 -32.72 -7.54
N GLY A 126 -3.48 -32.23 -7.36
CA GLY A 126 -2.89 -31.20 -8.20
C GLY A 126 -2.80 -31.66 -9.65
N GLY A 127 -2.99 -30.76 -10.60
CA GLY A 127 -2.78 -31.06 -12.02
C GLY A 127 -1.32 -31.35 -12.32
N ASN A 128 -1.06 -32.27 -13.27
CA ASN A 128 0.28 -32.47 -13.81
C ASN A 128 0.63 -31.24 -14.68
N LEU A 129 1.30 -30.26 -14.09
CA LEU A 129 1.74 -29.04 -14.77
C LEU A 129 3.24 -29.17 -15.03
N ASP A 130 3.66 -28.76 -16.23
CA ASP A 130 5.09 -28.69 -16.62
C ASP A 130 5.89 -27.65 -15.80
N ARG A 131 5.24 -26.98 -14.87
CA ARG A 131 5.81 -25.91 -14.04
C ARG A 131 5.96 -26.39 -12.60
N ASP A 132 7.17 -26.25 -12.05
CA ASP A 132 7.41 -26.35 -10.62
C ASP A 132 6.82 -25.12 -9.91
N LEU A 133 5.85 -25.35 -9.04
CA LEU A 133 5.16 -24.30 -8.27
C LEU A 133 5.91 -23.89 -7.00
N TRP A 134 6.90 -24.69 -6.58
CA TRP A 134 7.63 -24.50 -5.33
C TRP A 134 8.91 -23.67 -5.50
N THR A 135 9.40 -23.55 -6.73
CA THR A 135 10.59 -22.77 -7.06
C THR A 135 10.35 -21.81 -8.23
N THR A 136 11.17 -20.78 -8.36
CA THR A 136 11.18 -19.92 -9.54
C THR A 136 12.29 -20.37 -10.48
N LYS A 137 11.98 -20.57 -11.76
CA LYS A 137 12.87 -21.17 -12.77
C LYS A 137 14.24 -20.50 -12.85
N ASP A 138 14.27 -19.18 -12.84
CA ASP A 138 15.50 -18.40 -13.02
C ASP A 138 16.09 -17.88 -11.71
N SER A 139 15.54 -18.28 -10.54
CA SER A 139 15.93 -17.73 -9.24
C SER A 139 17.40 -17.85 -8.92
N LYS A 140 18.05 -18.95 -9.35
CA LYS A 140 19.46 -19.25 -9.10
C LYS A 140 20.43 -18.26 -9.74
N PHE A 141 19.98 -17.46 -10.71
CA PHE A 141 20.80 -16.45 -11.37
C PHE A 141 20.67 -15.06 -10.74
N TYR A 142 19.86 -14.90 -9.72
CA TYR A 142 19.61 -13.60 -9.11
C TYR A 142 19.94 -13.60 -7.63
N TYR A 143 20.57 -12.52 -7.16
CA TYR A 143 20.97 -12.35 -5.76
C TYR A 143 20.87 -10.90 -5.30
N GLY A 144 20.78 -10.69 -3.99
CA GLY A 144 20.75 -9.37 -3.37
C GLY A 144 22.13 -8.70 -3.41
N CYS A 145 22.21 -7.47 -3.92
CA CYS A 145 23.45 -6.71 -4.09
C CYS A 145 23.25 -5.25 -3.64
N SER A 146 23.31 -5.01 -2.34
CA SER A 146 23.05 -3.68 -1.77
C SER A 146 24.31 -2.92 -1.35
N ASP A 147 25.50 -3.39 -1.71
CA ASP A 147 26.75 -2.73 -1.37
C ASP A 147 26.83 -1.30 -1.91
N PRO A 148 27.37 -0.37 -1.11
CA PRO A 148 27.49 1.02 -1.52
C PRO A 148 28.51 1.16 -2.67
N SER A 149 28.24 2.05 -3.61
CA SER A 149 29.19 2.40 -4.66
C SER A 149 30.43 3.10 -4.08
N LYS A 150 31.50 3.17 -4.88
CA LYS A 150 32.74 3.89 -4.50
C LYS A 150 32.51 5.36 -4.16
N ASN A 151 31.49 5.99 -4.74
CA ASN A 151 31.14 7.40 -4.54
C ASN A 151 30.19 7.63 -3.35
N PHE A 152 29.75 6.56 -2.66
CA PHE A 152 28.89 6.70 -1.49
C PHE A 152 29.68 7.18 -0.29
N GLN A 153 29.35 8.38 0.20
CA GLN A 153 30.05 8.98 1.34
C GLN A 153 29.69 8.27 2.64
N ARG A 154 30.71 7.92 3.41
CA ARG A 154 30.55 7.27 4.73
C ARG A 154 30.05 8.25 5.78
N ALA A 155 29.40 7.72 6.83
CA ALA A 155 28.82 8.48 7.93
C ALA A 155 29.81 9.44 8.60
N ASN A 156 31.05 9.03 8.84
CA ASN A 156 32.09 9.85 9.50
C ASN A 156 32.49 11.09 8.70
N VAL A 157 32.35 11.06 7.37
CA VAL A 157 32.64 12.21 6.49
C VAL A 157 31.41 13.08 6.31
N LYS A 158 30.24 12.45 6.20
CA LYS A 158 29.01 13.14 5.78
C LYS A 158 28.22 13.75 6.93
N THR A 159 28.26 13.15 8.13
CA THR A 159 27.40 13.57 9.24
C THR A 159 27.83 14.91 9.83
N HIS A 160 26.90 15.85 9.89
CA HIS A 160 27.13 17.14 10.54
C HIS A 160 26.96 17.02 12.07
N PRO A 161 27.90 17.52 12.89
CA PRO A 161 27.95 17.23 14.33
C PRO A 161 26.76 17.75 15.15
N ASN A 162 26.04 18.77 14.65
CA ASN A 162 24.94 19.43 15.35
C ASN A 162 23.59 19.26 14.64
N ARG A 163 23.35 18.14 13.96
CA ARG A 163 22.06 17.82 13.33
C ARG A 163 21.56 16.49 13.83
N TYR A 164 20.41 16.51 14.53
CA TYR A 164 19.77 15.32 15.10
C TYR A 164 18.37 15.15 14.53
N LEU A 165 18.12 14.01 13.90
CA LEU A 165 16.83 13.65 13.34
C LEU A 165 16.16 12.61 14.25
N LEU A 166 14.96 12.90 14.71
CA LEU A 166 14.10 12.01 15.45
C LEU A 166 12.89 11.66 14.59
N ILE A 167 12.43 10.43 14.70
CA ILE A 167 11.29 9.94 13.94
C ILE A 167 10.29 9.30 14.90
N VAL A 168 9.01 9.63 14.72
CA VAL A 168 7.88 8.89 15.28
C VAL A 168 7.14 8.27 14.11
N THR A 169 7.19 6.95 14.03
CA THR A 169 6.52 6.18 12.97
C THR A 169 4.99 6.21 13.14
N SER A 170 4.24 5.60 12.23
CA SER A 170 2.79 5.42 12.36
C SER A 170 2.32 4.14 11.68
N GLY A 171 1.16 3.64 12.11
CA GLY A 171 0.52 2.44 11.58
C GLY A 171 1.02 1.12 12.16
N GLY A 172 0.67 -0.01 11.55
CA GLY A 172 1.09 -1.32 11.99
C GLY A 172 2.55 -1.62 11.69
N LEU A 173 3.02 -2.81 12.11
CA LEU A 173 4.42 -3.20 12.10
C LEU A 173 5.13 -2.93 10.76
N ASN A 174 4.57 -3.40 9.64
CA ASN A 174 5.27 -3.31 8.36
C ASN A 174 5.22 -1.91 7.75
N GLN A 175 4.21 -1.10 8.08
CA GLN A 175 4.19 0.32 7.77
C GLN A 175 5.25 1.07 8.57
N GLN A 176 5.41 0.76 9.85
CA GLN A 176 6.46 1.31 10.70
C GLN A 176 7.86 0.90 10.21
N ARG A 177 8.06 -0.34 9.75
CA ARG A 177 9.32 -0.79 9.12
C ARG A 177 9.66 0.05 7.88
N THR A 178 8.67 0.37 7.05
CA THR A 178 8.85 1.31 5.93
C THR A 178 9.31 2.68 6.44
N GLY A 179 8.66 3.21 7.47
CA GLY A 179 9.02 4.48 8.10
C GLY A 179 10.45 4.48 8.66
N ILE A 180 10.87 3.41 9.36
CA ILE A 180 12.23 3.27 9.89
C ILE A 180 13.26 3.23 8.74
N THR A 181 12.98 2.48 7.69
CA THR A 181 13.83 2.39 6.50
C THR A 181 14.02 3.77 5.86
N ASP A 182 12.94 4.49 5.66
CA ASP A 182 12.95 5.84 5.10
C ASP A 182 13.61 6.87 6.04
N ALA A 183 13.52 6.67 7.37
CA ALA A 183 14.16 7.53 8.36
C ALA A 183 15.68 7.53 8.23
N VAL A 184 16.29 6.36 8.04
CA VAL A 184 17.74 6.23 7.82
C VAL A 184 18.16 6.95 6.54
N VAL A 185 17.42 6.79 5.46
CA VAL A 185 17.70 7.47 4.20
C VAL A 185 17.50 8.99 4.32
N ALA A 186 16.48 9.44 5.03
CA ALA A 186 16.25 10.86 5.31
C ALA A 186 17.40 11.46 6.14
N ALA A 187 17.89 10.73 7.15
CA ALA A 187 19.06 11.15 7.94
C ALA A 187 20.32 11.28 7.06
N TYR A 188 20.53 10.33 6.15
CA TYR A 188 21.61 10.40 5.18
C TYR A 188 21.48 11.62 4.25
N ILE A 189 20.30 11.89 3.70
CA ILE A 189 20.04 13.07 2.86
C ILE A 189 20.32 14.37 3.62
N LEU A 190 19.92 14.46 4.88
CA LEU A 190 20.06 15.67 5.71
C LEU A 190 21.45 15.82 6.35
N ASN A 191 22.37 14.89 6.15
CA ASN A 191 23.66 14.82 6.86
C ASN A 191 23.48 14.89 8.39
N ALA A 192 22.51 14.14 8.91
CA ALA A 192 22.10 14.19 10.31
C ALA A 192 22.40 12.88 11.04
N THR A 193 22.63 12.96 12.35
CA THR A 193 22.63 11.81 13.25
C THR A 193 21.17 11.40 13.50
N LEU A 194 20.84 10.14 13.23
CA LEU A 194 19.54 9.58 13.53
C LEU A 194 19.48 9.15 15.02
N VAL A 195 18.44 9.55 15.70
CA VAL A 195 18.08 8.94 17.01
C VAL A 195 17.20 7.74 16.74
N ILE A 196 17.37 6.65 17.51
CA ILE A 196 16.53 5.44 17.36
C ILE A 196 15.06 5.83 17.20
N PRO A 197 14.38 5.41 16.12
CA PRO A 197 12.98 5.76 15.87
C PRO A 197 12.04 5.31 16.99
N LYS A 198 11.05 6.14 17.31
CA LYS A 198 9.97 5.79 18.22
C LYS A 198 8.87 5.11 17.45
N LEU A 199 8.38 4.00 17.97
CA LEU A 199 7.26 3.27 17.42
C LEU A 199 5.93 3.97 17.73
N ASP A 200 4.87 3.60 17.03
CA ASP A 200 3.54 4.17 17.18
C ASP A 200 2.74 3.44 18.25
N HIS A 201 2.56 4.08 19.38
CA HIS A 201 1.74 3.56 20.49
C HIS A 201 0.29 4.09 20.47
N LYS A 202 -0.08 4.97 19.53
CA LYS A 202 -1.34 5.74 19.59
C LYS A 202 -2.34 5.38 18.47
N SER A 203 -1.90 4.66 17.46
CA SER A 203 -2.75 4.28 16.32
C SER A 203 -3.77 3.21 16.70
N TYR A 204 -4.51 2.74 15.73
CA TYR A 204 -5.54 1.71 15.88
C TYR A 204 -5.05 0.46 16.64
N TRP A 205 -3.81 0.05 16.38
CA TRP A 205 -3.21 -1.15 16.95
C TRP A 205 -2.89 -1.06 18.45
N LYS A 206 -2.76 0.17 18.98
CA LYS A 206 -2.50 0.46 20.42
C LYS A 206 -1.40 -0.41 21.03
N ASP A 207 -0.43 -0.80 20.24
CA ASP A 207 0.71 -1.60 20.67
C ASP A 207 1.70 -0.69 21.42
N THR A 208 2.03 -1.06 22.63
CA THR A 208 2.91 -0.27 23.50
C THR A 208 4.38 -0.67 23.39
N SER A 209 4.71 -1.61 22.51
CA SER A 209 6.09 -2.07 22.34
C SER A 209 7.01 -0.95 21.88
N ASP A 210 8.14 -0.81 22.54
CA ASP A 210 9.24 0.06 22.13
C ASP A 210 10.09 -0.59 21.02
N PHE A 211 10.94 0.22 20.37
CA PHE A 211 11.81 -0.26 19.30
C PHE A 211 12.64 -1.49 19.70
N ALA A 212 13.24 -1.47 20.91
CA ALA A 212 14.07 -2.55 21.43
C ALA A 212 13.30 -3.85 21.71
N GLU A 213 12.00 -3.79 21.90
CA GLU A 213 11.16 -4.96 22.15
C GLU A 213 10.73 -5.67 20.84
N ILE A 214 10.86 -4.97 19.70
CA ILE A 214 10.55 -5.52 18.37
C ILE A 214 11.82 -5.80 17.57
N PHE A 215 12.84 -4.92 17.66
CA PHE A 215 14.05 -4.98 16.84
C PHE A 215 15.33 -4.97 17.66
N ASP A 216 16.35 -5.67 17.18
CA ASP A 216 17.70 -5.66 17.76
C ASP A 216 18.38 -4.29 17.51
N VAL A 217 18.44 -3.48 18.57
CA VAL A 217 18.99 -2.12 18.55
C VAL A 217 20.49 -2.10 18.22
N ASP A 218 21.26 -3.00 18.83
CA ASP A 218 22.72 -2.99 18.70
C ASP A 218 23.14 -3.45 17.32
N ARG A 219 22.45 -4.43 16.77
CA ARG A 219 22.60 -4.84 15.37
C ARG A 219 22.18 -3.75 14.41
N PHE A 220 21.06 -3.06 14.65
CA PHE A 220 20.61 -1.94 13.84
C PHE A 220 21.66 -0.84 13.75
N ILE A 221 22.23 -0.42 14.88
CA ILE A 221 23.28 0.60 14.94
C ILE A 221 24.57 0.10 14.27
N SER A 222 25.03 -1.12 14.61
CA SER A 222 26.31 -1.64 14.13
C SER A 222 26.32 -1.91 12.62
N SER A 223 25.23 -2.43 12.08
CA SER A 223 25.07 -2.71 10.64
C SER A 223 25.11 -1.44 9.79
N LEU A 224 24.61 -0.32 10.31
CA LEU A 224 24.51 0.95 9.59
C LEU A 224 25.60 1.97 9.94
N LYS A 225 26.56 1.63 10.81
CA LYS A 225 27.59 2.56 11.29
C LYS A 225 28.42 3.23 10.18
N ARG A 226 28.54 2.57 9.01
CA ARG A 226 29.24 3.12 7.85
C ARG A 226 28.38 4.04 7.00
N ASP A 227 27.06 3.88 7.08
CA ASP A 227 26.09 4.59 6.26
C ASP A 227 25.57 5.87 6.94
N VAL A 228 25.10 5.75 8.19
CA VAL A 228 24.50 6.85 8.96
C VAL A 228 24.93 6.75 10.42
N ALA A 229 25.24 7.89 11.03
CA ALA A 229 25.47 7.93 12.47
C ALA A 229 24.12 7.76 13.21
N ILE A 230 24.02 6.75 14.09
CA ILE A 230 22.82 6.44 14.83
C ILE A 230 23.15 6.40 16.32
N ILE A 231 22.32 7.03 17.16
CA ILE A 231 22.46 7.08 18.61
C ILE A 231 21.18 6.64 19.31
N LYS A 232 21.29 6.10 20.51
CA LYS A 232 20.14 5.63 21.30
C LYS A 232 19.29 6.81 21.79
N GLU A 233 19.92 7.90 22.27
CA GLU A 233 19.26 9.06 22.84
C GLU A 233 19.92 10.38 22.43
N LEU A 234 19.15 11.47 22.50
CA LEU A 234 19.68 12.82 22.23
C LEU A 234 20.75 13.20 23.26
N PRO A 235 21.86 13.82 22.83
CA PRO A 235 22.86 14.33 23.75
C PRO A 235 22.31 15.48 24.59
N LYS A 236 22.76 15.59 25.82
CA LYS A 236 22.47 16.74 26.70
C LYS A 236 23.27 17.96 26.23
N LYS A 237 22.67 19.15 26.31
CA LYS A 237 23.38 20.43 26.09
C LYS A 237 24.44 20.66 27.18
N ARG A 238 25.43 21.50 26.88
CA ARG A 238 26.34 22.04 27.90
C ARG A 238 25.48 22.64 29.03
N GLY A 239 25.71 22.22 30.28
CA GLY A 239 24.87 22.58 31.43
C GLY A 239 23.74 21.59 31.76
N GLY A 240 23.77 20.37 31.23
CA GLY A 240 22.87 19.26 31.60
C GLY A 240 21.43 19.34 31.11
N ARG A 241 21.05 20.42 30.42
CA ARG A 241 19.68 20.58 29.87
C ARG A 241 19.45 19.67 28.67
N ASN A 242 18.28 19.04 28.60
CA ASN A 242 17.91 18.23 27.46
C ASN A 242 17.72 19.09 26.19
N LEU A 243 18.13 18.57 25.05
CA LEU A 243 17.85 19.17 23.75
C LEU A 243 16.39 18.88 23.38
N THR A 244 15.55 19.91 23.26
CA THR A 244 14.13 19.75 22.87
C THR A 244 14.02 19.76 21.35
N PRO A 245 13.54 18.68 20.70
CA PRO A 245 13.39 18.65 19.25
C PRO A 245 12.20 19.50 18.80
N HIS A 246 12.33 20.12 17.63
CA HIS A 246 11.25 20.82 16.97
C HIS A 246 10.37 19.80 16.22
N ASN A 247 9.08 19.74 16.56
CA ASN A 247 8.14 18.86 15.91
C ASN A 247 7.65 19.42 14.57
N MET A 248 7.71 18.62 13.52
CA MET A 248 7.16 18.98 12.22
C MET A 248 6.72 17.74 11.43
N ARG A 249 6.05 17.96 10.31
CA ARG A 249 5.69 16.92 9.34
C ARG A 249 6.25 17.25 7.97
N VAL A 250 6.51 16.23 7.19
CA VAL A 250 6.83 16.34 5.76
C VAL A 250 5.68 15.72 4.94
N PRO A 251 5.44 16.20 3.72
CA PRO A 251 4.44 15.60 2.86
C PRO A 251 4.83 14.15 2.51
N ARG A 252 3.85 13.36 2.10
CA ARG A 252 4.09 12.03 1.56
C ARG A 252 4.92 12.09 0.29
N LYS A 253 5.67 11.02 0.01
CA LYS A 253 6.54 10.92 -1.18
C LYS A 253 7.50 12.13 -1.32
N CYS A 254 7.94 12.71 -0.20
CA CYS A 254 8.87 13.85 -0.17
C CYS A 254 10.22 13.47 -0.80
N THR A 255 10.64 14.19 -1.82
CA THR A 255 11.90 13.94 -2.54
C THR A 255 13.11 14.46 -1.75
N PRO A 256 14.36 14.11 -2.10
CA PRO A 256 15.54 14.72 -1.50
C PRO A 256 15.52 16.26 -1.55
N LYS A 257 15.07 16.85 -2.68
CA LYS A 257 14.90 18.31 -2.81
C LYS A 257 13.89 18.86 -1.79
N CYS A 258 12.79 18.13 -1.56
CA CYS A 258 11.79 18.50 -0.55
C CYS A 258 12.38 18.46 0.87
N TYR A 259 13.23 17.49 1.22
CA TYR A 259 13.93 17.44 2.51
C TYR A 259 14.90 18.62 2.67
N TYR A 260 15.66 18.94 1.62
CA TYR A 260 16.57 20.10 1.64
C TYR A 260 15.83 21.44 1.81
N SER A 261 14.69 21.61 1.16
CA SER A 261 13.95 22.87 1.24
C SER A 261 13.12 23.03 2.52
N ARG A 262 12.58 21.94 3.07
CA ARG A 262 11.65 22.01 4.22
C ARG A 262 12.29 21.67 5.57
N VAL A 263 13.11 20.62 5.62
CA VAL A 263 13.62 20.10 6.90
C VAL A 263 15.00 20.69 7.23
N LEU A 264 15.89 20.77 6.25
CA LEU A 264 17.26 21.21 6.48
C LEU A 264 17.38 22.63 7.08
N PRO A 265 16.62 23.66 6.65
CA PRO A 265 16.67 24.99 7.26
C PRO A 265 16.26 24.98 8.72
N VAL A 266 15.21 24.20 9.07
CA VAL A 266 14.77 24.05 10.46
C VAL A 266 15.81 23.31 11.29
N LEU A 267 16.39 22.24 10.73
CA LEU A 267 17.41 21.43 11.39
C LEU A 267 18.69 22.24 11.67
N ASN A 268 19.09 23.13 10.74
CA ASN A 268 20.21 24.04 10.94
C ASN A 268 19.96 25.07 12.07
N LYS A 269 18.72 25.58 12.19
CA LYS A 269 18.33 26.56 13.20
C LYS A 269 18.11 25.95 14.59
N LYS A 270 17.49 24.76 14.64
CA LYS A 270 17.01 24.11 15.88
C LYS A 270 17.92 22.98 16.37
N HIS A 271 18.82 22.47 15.53
CA HIS A 271 19.75 21.36 15.75
C HIS A 271 19.09 19.99 15.97
N ALA A 272 17.86 19.92 16.44
CA ALA A 272 17.08 18.69 16.59
C ALA A 272 15.68 18.89 16.01
N VAL A 273 15.27 17.98 15.12
CA VAL A 273 13.95 17.96 14.50
C VAL A 273 13.33 16.58 14.69
N GLN A 274 12.07 16.55 15.12
CA GLN A 274 11.27 15.33 15.20
C GLN A 274 10.20 15.33 14.11
N LEU A 275 10.29 14.37 13.18
CA LEU A 275 9.27 14.15 12.17
C LEU A 275 8.23 13.18 12.73
N THR A 276 6.96 13.59 12.71
CA THR A 276 5.85 12.81 13.29
C THR A 276 4.97 12.22 12.20
N LYS A 277 4.25 11.12 12.52
CA LYS A 277 3.45 10.32 11.57
C LYS A 277 4.28 9.99 10.33
N PHE A 278 5.41 9.37 10.58
CA PHE A 278 6.44 9.14 9.58
C PHE A 278 6.25 7.78 8.92
N ASP A 279 5.40 7.78 7.89
CA ASP A 279 5.10 6.65 7.02
C ASP A 279 5.05 7.15 5.57
N TYR A 280 5.62 6.43 4.62
CA TYR A 280 5.65 6.83 3.20
C TYR A 280 6.06 8.30 2.96
N ARG A 281 6.93 8.84 3.81
CA ARG A 281 7.38 10.24 3.75
C ARG A 281 8.57 10.45 2.82
N LEU A 282 9.07 9.40 2.19
CA LEU A 282 10.15 9.48 1.22
C LEU A 282 9.66 9.00 -0.15
N ALA A 283 10.11 9.66 -1.22
CA ALA A 283 9.77 9.32 -2.60
C ALA A 283 10.26 7.91 -2.96
N ASN A 284 9.49 7.18 -3.79
CA ASN A 284 9.91 5.87 -4.27
C ASN A 284 11.07 5.96 -5.27
N LYS A 285 11.05 6.96 -6.17
CA LYS A 285 12.14 7.20 -7.12
C LYS A 285 13.27 7.96 -6.43
N LEU A 286 14.35 7.25 -6.13
CA LEU A 286 15.60 7.77 -5.59
C LEU A 286 16.75 7.30 -6.49
N ASP A 287 17.93 7.93 -6.34
CA ASP A 287 19.13 7.40 -6.98
C ASP A 287 19.49 6.00 -6.46
N THR A 288 20.24 5.24 -7.25
CA THR A 288 20.60 3.84 -6.96
C THR A 288 21.28 3.67 -5.61
N ASN A 289 22.11 4.62 -5.17
CA ASN A 289 22.81 4.50 -3.89
C ASN A 289 21.87 4.65 -2.70
N LEU A 290 20.89 5.56 -2.78
CA LEU A 290 19.85 5.69 -1.76
C LEU A 290 18.90 4.50 -1.74
N GLN A 291 18.58 3.92 -2.90
CA GLN A 291 17.82 2.67 -2.97
C GLN A 291 18.61 1.50 -2.34
N LYS A 292 19.91 1.39 -2.64
CA LYS A 292 20.78 0.40 -2.00
C LYS A 292 20.89 0.59 -0.49
N LEU A 293 20.86 1.85 -0.01
CA LEU A 293 20.79 2.12 1.43
C LEU A 293 19.47 1.61 2.03
N ARG A 294 18.33 1.84 1.36
CA ARG A 294 17.04 1.25 1.78
C ARG A 294 17.13 -0.28 1.91
N CYS A 295 17.77 -0.94 0.95
CA CYS A 295 17.95 -2.40 1.00
C CYS A 295 18.80 -2.83 2.20
N ARG A 296 19.91 -2.14 2.48
CA ARG A 296 20.74 -2.45 3.66
C ARG A 296 19.96 -2.31 4.95
N VAL A 297 19.14 -1.26 5.07
CA VAL A 297 18.29 -1.05 6.24
C VAL A 297 17.26 -2.18 6.35
N ASN A 298 16.46 -2.38 5.31
CA ASN A 298 15.30 -3.25 5.35
C ASN A 298 15.66 -4.73 5.48
N TYR A 299 16.75 -5.16 4.83
CA TYR A 299 17.11 -6.57 4.71
C TYR A 299 18.23 -6.99 5.65
N HIS A 300 19.13 -6.08 6.05
CA HIS A 300 20.30 -6.44 6.85
C HIS A 300 20.32 -5.80 8.25
N ALA A 301 19.75 -4.62 8.42
CA ALA A 301 19.81 -3.92 9.70
C ALA A 301 18.57 -4.15 10.58
N LEU A 302 17.36 -4.20 9.97
CA LEU A 302 16.11 -4.44 10.71
C LEU A 302 15.92 -5.93 10.98
N HIS A 303 16.55 -6.40 12.06
CA HIS A 303 16.33 -7.73 12.62
C HIS A 303 15.35 -7.66 13.78
N PHE A 304 14.48 -8.66 13.90
CA PHE A 304 13.63 -8.80 15.06
C PHE A 304 14.49 -9.13 16.30
N ALA A 305 14.01 -8.73 17.47
CA ALA A 305 14.59 -9.10 18.76
C ALA A 305 14.55 -10.62 18.96
N ASP A 306 15.55 -11.16 19.66
CA ASP A 306 15.75 -12.61 19.80
C ASP A 306 14.50 -13.38 20.24
N PRO A 307 13.69 -12.95 21.23
CA PRO A 307 12.51 -13.72 21.63
C PRO A 307 11.47 -13.88 20.50
N ILE A 308 11.30 -12.83 19.67
CA ILE A 308 10.39 -12.88 18.50
C ILE A 308 10.98 -13.78 17.43
N LEU A 309 12.28 -13.65 17.17
CA LEU A 309 12.97 -14.42 16.12
C LEU A 309 12.97 -15.91 16.45
N GLU A 310 13.25 -16.27 17.70
CA GLU A 310 13.28 -17.66 18.18
C GLU A 310 11.88 -18.29 18.08
N MET A 311 10.86 -17.62 18.60
CA MET A 311 9.49 -18.12 18.53
C MET A 311 9.02 -18.26 17.07
N GLY A 312 9.29 -17.28 16.22
CA GLY A 312 8.96 -17.35 14.79
C GLY A 312 9.65 -18.52 14.07
N LYS A 313 10.91 -18.82 14.40
CA LYS A 313 11.63 -20.00 13.89
C LYS A 313 11.01 -21.31 14.37
N ILE A 314 10.68 -21.42 15.66
CA ILE A 314 9.98 -22.59 16.21
C ILE A 314 8.69 -22.86 15.46
N LEU A 315 7.90 -21.83 15.16
CA LEU A 315 6.67 -21.98 14.38
C LEU A 315 6.96 -22.49 12.96
N ALA A 316 7.97 -21.95 12.29
CA ALA A 316 8.36 -22.38 10.95
C ALA A 316 8.89 -23.83 10.95
N GLU A 317 9.68 -24.23 11.94
CA GLU A 317 10.18 -25.59 12.13
C GLU A 317 9.02 -26.57 12.36
N ARG A 318 8.03 -26.20 13.18
CA ARG A 318 6.83 -27.02 13.38
C ARG A 318 6.01 -27.21 12.09
N MET A 319 5.96 -26.21 11.24
CA MET A 319 5.36 -26.37 9.89
C MET A 319 6.19 -27.35 9.04
N ARG A 320 7.52 -27.26 9.07
CA ARG A 320 8.41 -28.17 8.34
C ARG A 320 8.34 -29.62 8.85
N MET A 321 8.09 -29.82 10.14
CA MET A 321 7.84 -31.17 10.68
C MET A 321 6.54 -31.78 10.17
N LYS A 322 5.55 -30.95 9.79
CA LYS A 322 4.26 -31.41 9.24
C LYS A 322 4.35 -31.69 7.74
N SER A 323 5.14 -30.93 7.01
CA SER A 323 5.31 -31.07 5.56
C SER A 323 6.66 -30.57 5.09
N ARG A 324 7.26 -31.27 4.12
CA ARG A 324 8.51 -30.85 3.49
C ARG A 324 8.40 -29.44 2.89
N ASN A 325 7.29 -29.17 2.21
CA ASN A 325 6.99 -27.87 1.61
C ASN A 325 5.64 -27.39 2.13
N PHE A 326 5.53 -26.09 2.42
CA PHE A 326 4.25 -25.50 2.84
C PHE A 326 4.06 -24.11 2.22
N ILE A 327 2.79 -23.74 2.08
CA ILE A 327 2.36 -22.42 1.65
C ILE A 327 2.03 -21.59 2.90
N ALA A 328 2.52 -20.35 2.99
CA ALA A 328 2.00 -19.37 3.93
C ALA A 328 1.05 -18.41 3.20
N LEU A 329 -0.17 -18.32 3.70
CA LEU A 329 -1.20 -17.42 3.20
C LEU A 329 -1.40 -16.26 4.18
N HIS A 330 -1.01 -15.05 3.77
CA HIS A 330 -1.40 -13.84 4.50
C HIS A 330 -2.84 -13.49 4.11
N LEU A 331 -3.76 -13.81 5.00
CA LEU A 331 -5.20 -13.63 4.80
C LEU A 331 -5.66 -12.35 5.51
N ARG A 332 -5.61 -11.21 4.81
CA ARG A 332 -6.08 -9.92 5.30
C ARG A 332 -7.59 -9.81 5.10
N PHE A 333 -8.35 -10.51 5.94
CA PHE A 333 -9.81 -10.61 5.88
C PHE A 333 -10.47 -10.30 7.24
N GLU A 334 -9.88 -9.42 8.01
CA GLU A 334 -10.38 -8.96 9.30
C GLU A 334 -11.48 -7.90 9.12
N PRO A 335 -12.37 -7.74 10.12
CA PRO A 335 -13.51 -6.82 10.06
C PRO A 335 -13.13 -5.37 9.71
N ASP A 336 -12.01 -4.89 10.23
CA ASP A 336 -11.51 -3.53 10.00
C ASP A 336 -11.09 -3.34 8.54
N MET A 337 -10.39 -4.31 7.95
CA MET A 337 -9.96 -4.24 6.55
C MET A 337 -11.14 -4.32 5.60
N LEU A 338 -12.11 -5.18 5.85
CA LEU A 338 -13.32 -5.26 5.04
C LEU A 338 -14.12 -3.96 5.11
N ALA A 339 -14.30 -3.41 6.31
CA ALA A 339 -14.94 -2.12 6.51
C ALA A 339 -14.20 -0.99 5.78
N PHE A 340 -12.88 -0.97 5.83
CA PHE A 340 -12.06 0.02 5.15
C PHE A 340 -12.18 -0.07 3.63
N SER A 341 -12.08 -1.27 3.05
CA SER A 341 -12.17 -1.50 1.61
C SER A 341 -13.50 -1.03 1.02
N GLY A 342 -14.58 -1.07 1.81
CA GLY A 342 -15.94 -0.78 1.36
C GLY A 342 -16.52 -1.84 0.45
N CYS A 343 -15.96 -3.04 0.49
CA CYS A 343 -16.42 -4.22 -0.25
C CYS A 343 -17.61 -4.88 0.45
N TYR A 344 -18.34 -5.70 -0.29
CA TYR A 344 -19.47 -6.47 0.20
C TYR A 344 -19.32 -7.91 -0.29
N TYR A 345 -19.56 -8.88 0.59
CA TYR A 345 -19.30 -10.30 0.35
C TYR A 345 -20.55 -11.19 0.41
N GLY A 346 -21.74 -10.58 0.46
CA GLY A 346 -23.00 -11.32 0.39
C GLY A 346 -23.64 -11.66 1.73
N GLY A 347 -23.07 -11.23 2.88
CA GLY A 347 -23.58 -11.52 4.22
C GLY A 347 -24.83 -10.72 4.64
N GLY A 348 -25.56 -10.14 3.68
CA GLY A 348 -26.83 -9.46 3.90
C GLY A 348 -26.71 -8.18 4.73
N ASP A 349 -27.81 -7.85 5.42
CA ASP A 349 -27.90 -6.62 6.21
C ASP A 349 -27.04 -6.65 7.49
N LYS A 350 -26.73 -7.84 7.99
CA LYS A 350 -25.82 -8.03 9.12
C LYS A 350 -24.42 -7.50 8.76
N GLU A 351 -23.82 -8.02 7.69
CA GLU A 351 -22.51 -7.59 7.21
C GLU A 351 -22.50 -6.08 6.94
N ARG A 352 -23.51 -5.58 6.19
CA ARG A 352 -23.61 -4.13 5.87
C ARG A 352 -23.66 -3.27 7.11
N THR A 353 -24.39 -3.69 8.14
CA THR A 353 -24.54 -2.92 9.39
C THR A 353 -23.27 -2.92 10.20
N GLU A 354 -22.64 -4.09 10.39
CA GLU A 354 -21.40 -4.26 11.15
C GLU A 354 -20.24 -3.50 10.51
N LEU A 355 -19.98 -3.74 9.21
CA LEU A 355 -18.88 -3.09 8.50
C LEU A 355 -19.10 -1.58 8.37
N ARG A 356 -20.34 -1.12 8.21
CA ARG A 356 -20.67 0.32 8.21
C ARG A 356 -20.40 0.96 9.57
N ALA A 357 -20.70 0.27 10.68
CA ALA A 357 -20.43 0.76 12.02
C ALA A 357 -18.91 0.91 12.27
N ILE A 358 -18.11 -0.07 11.83
CA ILE A 358 -16.66 0.00 11.88
C ILE A 358 -16.13 1.13 10.98
N ARG A 359 -16.65 1.24 9.74
CA ARG A 359 -16.23 2.25 8.75
C ARG A 359 -16.47 3.69 9.21
N LYS A 360 -17.46 3.96 10.07
CA LYS A 360 -17.70 5.29 10.65
C LYS A 360 -16.50 5.87 11.42
N ARG A 361 -15.54 5.03 11.81
CA ARG A 361 -14.29 5.47 12.46
C ARG A 361 -13.47 6.38 11.55
N TRP A 362 -13.59 6.23 10.22
CA TRP A 362 -12.84 7.01 9.23
C TRP A 362 -13.74 8.06 8.61
N LYS A 363 -13.64 9.28 9.12
CA LYS A 363 -14.46 10.42 8.69
C LYS A 363 -14.23 10.83 7.23
N THR A 364 -13.07 10.44 6.66
CA THR A 364 -12.64 10.83 5.31
C THR A 364 -12.96 9.78 4.24
N LEU A 365 -13.41 8.59 4.60
CA LEU A 365 -13.79 7.57 3.64
C LEU A 365 -15.17 7.88 3.04
N HIS A 366 -15.17 8.12 1.73
CA HIS A 366 -16.41 8.30 0.97
C HIS A 366 -17.20 7.00 0.84
N VAL A 367 -18.49 7.12 0.56
CA VAL A 367 -19.33 5.98 0.19
C VAL A 367 -18.78 5.39 -1.12
N SER A 368 -18.49 4.10 -1.11
CA SER A 368 -18.02 3.37 -2.28
C SER A 368 -19.13 2.47 -2.81
N ASN A 369 -19.16 2.26 -4.13
CA ASN A 369 -19.95 1.20 -4.74
C ASN A 369 -19.16 -0.10 -4.64
N PRO A 370 -19.61 -1.12 -3.88
CA PRO A 370 -18.88 -2.36 -3.66
C PRO A 370 -18.55 -3.11 -4.95
N ASP A 371 -19.48 -3.16 -5.91
CA ASP A 371 -19.30 -3.87 -7.17
C ASP A 371 -18.22 -3.22 -8.04
N LYS A 372 -18.20 -1.87 -8.07
CA LYS A 372 -17.13 -1.11 -8.74
C LYS A 372 -15.78 -1.34 -8.06
N VAL A 373 -15.72 -1.32 -6.73
CA VAL A 373 -14.48 -1.57 -5.99
C VAL A 373 -13.96 -2.98 -6.29
N ARG A 374 -14.86 -3.97 -6.32
CA ARG A 374 -14.52 -5.35 -6.64
C ARG A 374 -14.06 -5.52 -8.09
N SER A 375 -14.75 -4.96 -9.06
CA SER A 375 -14.36 -5.03 -10.49
C SER A 375 -13.01 -4.37 -10.77
N LEU A 376 -12.63 -3.38 -9.97
CA LEU A 376 -11.30 -2.77 -9.98
C LEU A 376 -10.24 -3.64 -9.28
N GLY A 377 -10.60 -4.78 -8.68
CA GLY A 377 -9.70 -5.66 -7.94
C GLY A 377 -9.23 -5.10 -6.61
N ARG A 378 -9.96 -4.15 -6.03
CA ARG A 378 -9.60 -3.49 -4.76
C ARG A 378 -10.16 -4.20 -3.53
N CYS A 379 -11.00 -5.21 -3.71
CA CYS A 379 -11.48 -6.03 -2.63
C CYS A 379 -10.49 -7.15 -2.31
N PRO A 380 -10.20 -7.40 -1.04
CA PRO A 380 -9.54 -8.64 -0.64
C PRO A 380 -10.29 -9.85 -1.19
N LEU A 381 -9.59 -10.82 -1.74
CA LEU A 381 -10.22 -12.07 -2.14
C LEU A 381 -10.66 -12.86 -0.91
N THR A 382 -11.79 -13.55 -1.02
CA THR A 382 -12.27 -14.42 0.05
C THR A 382 -11.35 -15.63 0.25
N PRO A 383 -11.39 -16.30 1.42
CA PRO A 383 -10.65 -17.54 1.63
C PRO A 383 -10.95 -18.59 0.55
N GLU A 384 -12.22 -18.76 0.15
CA GLU A 384 -12.64 -19.66 -0.93
C GLU A 384 -11.97 -19.30 -2.26
N GLU A 385 -12.02 -18.03 -2.66
CA GLU A 385 -11.44 -17.55 -3.93
C GLU A 385 -9.94 -17.80 -4.00
N ILE A 386 -9.22 -17.59 -2.90
CA ILE A 386 -7.81 -17.94 -2.80
C ILE A 386 -7.60 -19.44 -2.94
N GLY A 387 -8.41 -20.23 -2.26
CA GLY A 387 -8.36 -21.69 -2.35
C GLY A 387 -8.57 -22.19 -3.78
N LEU A 388 -9.61 -21.70 -4.45
CA LEU A 388 -9.90 -22.03 -5.86
C LEU A 388 -8.77 -21.61 -6.80
N MET A 389 -8.19 -20.43 -6.60
CA MET A 389 -7.03 -19.97 -7.37
C MET A 389 -5.83 -20.90 -7.19
N LEU A 390 -5.51 -21.28 -5.96
CA LEU A 390 -4.38 -22.19 -5.68
C LEU A 390 -4.62 -23.58 -6.28
N ARG A 391 -5.83 -24.10 -6.19
CA ARG A 391 -6.21 -25.36 -6.85
C ARG A 391 -6.07 -25.26 -8.37
N ALA A 392 -6.53 -24.16 -8.97
CA ALA A 392 -6.41 -23.91 -10.41
C ALA A 392 -4.96 -23.75 -10.89
N LEU A 393 -4.06 -23.24 -10.04
CA LEU A 393 -2.62 -23.18 -10.30
C LEU A 393 -1.95 -24.56 -10.21
N GLY A 394 -2.60 -25.57 -9.62
CA GLY A 394 -2.10 -26.94 -9.58
C GLY A 394 -1.70 -27.46 -8.19
N PHE A 395 -1.88 -26.69 -7.11
CA PHE A 395 -1.63 -27.18 -5.75
C PHE A 395 -2.69 -28.23 -5.36
N GLY A 396 -2.26 -29.39 -4.88
CA GLY A 396 -3.11 -30.46 -4.41
C GLY A 396 -3.80 -30.16 -3.08
N SER A 397 -4.83 -30.93 -2.70
CA SER A 397 -5.51 -30.79 -1.40
C SER A 397 -4.64 -31.27 -0.22
N ASP A 398 -3.59 -32.02 -0.50
CA ASP A 398 -2.60 -32.53 0.45
C ASP A 398 -1.62 -31.45 0.95
N VAL A 399 -1.58 -30.30 0.27
CA VAL A 399 -0.70 -29.18 0.62
C VAL A 399 -1.05 -28.61 2.00
N HIS A 400 -0.03 -28.36 2.82
CA HIS A 400 -0.16 -27.69 4.10
C HIS A 400 -0.16 -26.19 3.94
N LEU A 401 -1.18 -25.51 4.51
CA LEU A 401 -1.32 -24.06 4.51
C LEU A 401 -1.09 -23.52 5.93
N TYR A 402 -0.23 -22.51 6.06
CA TYR A 402 -0.15 -21.68 7.25
C TYR A 402 -0.93 -20.38 7.02
N ILE A 403 -1.92 -20.09 7.83
CA ILE A 403 -2.73 -18.87 7.76
C ILE A 403 -2.10 -17.82 8.68
N ALA A 404 -1.54 -16.77 8.07
CA ALA A 404 -1.06 -15.59 8.75
C ALA A 404 -2.17 -14.53 8.73
N SER A 405 -2.90 -14.41 9.81
CA SER A 405 -4.05 -13.50 9.94
C SER A 405 -4.30 -13.17 11.41
N GLY A 406 -5.02 -12.07 11.65
CA GLY A 406 -5.77 -11.86 12.87
C GLY A 406 -7.09 -12.64 12.85
N GLU A 407 -8.11 -12.10 13.53
CA GLU A 407 -9.45 -12.70 13.54
C GLU A 407 -10.14 -12.49 12.18
N VAL A 408 -10.39 -13.58 11.47
CA VAL A 408 -11.06 -13.57 10.16
C VAL A 408 -12.55 -13.23 10.34
N TYR A 409 -13.07 -12.29 9.56
CA TYR A 409 -14.48 -11.94 9.58
C TYR A 409 -15.36 -13.14 9.22
N GLY A 410 -16.37 -13.41 10.05
CA GLY A 410 -17.22 -14.58 9.93
C GLY A 410 -16.60 -15.88 10.45
N GLY A 411 -15.37 -15.84 10.94
CA GLY A 411 -14.71 -16.96 11.65
C GLY A 411 -14.67 -18.26 10.84
N GLU A 412 -15.03 -19.37 11.49
CA GLU A 412 -15.00 -20.71 10.90
C GLU A 412 -15.90 -20.86 9.67
N GLU A 413 -17.06 -20.21 9.63
CA GLU A 413 -17.98 -20.25 8.50
C GLU A 413 -17.31 -19.71 7.23
N THR A 414 -16.58 -18.60 7.34
CA THR A 414 -15.83 -18.00 6.22
C THR A 414 -14.63 -18.85 5.80
N LEU A 415 -14.00 -19.57 6.73
CA LEU A 415 -12.86 -20.45 6.46
C LEU A 415 -13.23 -21.83 5.96
N ALA A 416 -14.46 -22.31 6.20
CA ALA A 416 -14.91 -23.66 5.88
C ALA A 416 -14.70 -24.04 4.40
N PRO A 417 -14.99 -23.19 3.39
CA PRO A 417 -14.74 -23.53 1.99
C PRO A 417 -13.24 -23.70 1.68
N LEU A 418 -12.36 -22.87 2.29
CA LEU A 418 -10.92 -23.04 2.15
C LEU A 418 -10.44 -24.33 2.80
N LYS A 419 -10.98 -24.70 3.98
CA LYS A 419 -10.68 -25.96 4.68
C LYS A 419 -11.13 -27.18 3.88
N ALA A 420 -12.25 -27.08 3.16
CA ALA A 420 -12.70 -28.14 2.27
C ALA A 420 -11.75 -28.36 1.08
N LEU A 421 -11.16 -27.29 0.55
CA LEU A 421 -10.19 -27.35 -0.55
C LEU A 421 -8.79 -27.79 -0.08
N PHE A 422 -8.40 -27.43 1.14
CA PHE A 422 -7.11 -27.71 1.77
C PHE A 422 -7.33 -28.11 3.25
N PRO A 423 -7.48 -29.39 3.56
CA PRO A 423 -7.74 -29.85 4.93
C PRO A 423 -6.61 -29.57 5.92
N ASN A 424 -5.36 -29.43 5.42
CA ASN A 424 -4.16 -29.27 6.25
C ASN A 424 -3.89 -27.78 6.53
N ILE A 425 -4.81 -27.10 7.24
CA ILE A 425 -4.68 -25.69 7.62
C ILE A 425 -4.14 -25.56 9.03
N HIS A 426 -3.17 -24.64 9.19
CA HIS A 426 -2.50 -24.32 10.43
C HIS A 426 -2.43 -22.80 10.64
N SER A 427 -2.35 -22.38 11.90
CA SER A 427 -2.06 -21.00 12.30
C SER A 427 -1.11 -21.03 13.49
N LYS A 428 -0.58 -19.88 13.91
CA LYS A 428 0.25 -19.78 15.12
C LYS A 428 -0.45 -20.35 16.36
N GLU A 429 -1.77 -20.13 16.45
CA GLU A 429 -2.60 -20.59 17.55
C GLU A 429 -2.84 -22.12 17.54
N THR A 430 -2.69 -22.79 16.38
CA THR A 430 -2.88 -24.24 16.25
C THR A 430 -1.57 -25.03 16.34
N ILE A 431 -0.42 -24.37 16.14
CA ILE A 431 0.89 -25.02 16.16
C ILE A 431 1.75 -24.64 17.36
N ALA A 432 1.33 -23.65 18.15
CA ALA A 432 1.93 -23.28 19.43
C ALA A 432 0.92 -23.41 20.57
N SER A 433 1.42 -23.58 21.79
CA SER A 433 0.59 -23.56 22.99
C SER A 433 0.25 -22.12 23.40
N LYS A 434 -0.78 -21.96 24.21
CA LYS A 434 -1.16 -20.64 24.77
C LYS A 434 -0.05 -20.04 25.61
N GLU A 435 0.66 -20.88 26.35
CA GLU A 435 1.78 -20.49 27.22
C GLU A 435 2.94 -19.93 26.40
N GLU A 436 3.27 -20.55 25.27
CA GLU A 436 4.31 -20.08 24.35
C GLU A 436 3.95 -18.75 23.70
N LEU A 437 2.68 -18.53 23.36
CA LEU A 437 2.20 -17.29 22.75
C LEU A 437 1.92 -16.17 23.76
N ASN A 438 1.76 -16.47 25.04
CA ASN A 438 1.40 -15.49 26.06
C ASN A 438 2.31 -14.23 26.10
N PRO A 439 3.65 -14.31 25.94
CA PRO A 439 4.52 -13.14 25.91
C PRO A 439 4.29 -12.20 24.72
N PHE A 440 3.57 -12.67 23.70
CA PHE A 440 3.34 -11.96 22.44
C PHE A 440 1.88 -11.54 22.25
N SER A 441 0.94 -12.29 22.79
CA SER A 441 -0.50 -12.22 22.48
C SER A 441 -1.16 -10.87 22.79
N SER A 442 -0.65 -10.12 23.77
CA SER A 442 -1.13 -8.77 24.10
C SER A 442 -0.57 -7.67 23.19
N PHE A 443 0.34 -8.00 22.27
CA PHE A 443 1.06 -7.07 21.42
C PHE A 443 0.89 -7.41 19.95
N SER A 444 0.08 -6.62 19.27
CA SER A 444 -0.27 -6.87 17.85
C SER A 444 0.95 -6.88 16.92
N SER A 445 1.93 -6.01 17.16
CA SER A 445 3.17 -5.96 16.37
C SER A 445 4.05 -7.19 16.58
N ARG A 446 4.07 -7.75 17.81
CA ARG A 446 4.83 -8.98 18.07
C ARG A 446 4.17 -10.19 17.40
N MET A 447 2.83 -10.30 17.49
CA MET A 447 2.09 -11.36 16.81
C MET A 447 2.23 -11.28 15.28
N ALA A 448 2.16 -10.06 14.70
CA ALA A 448 2.41 -9.83 13.27
C ALA A 448 3.86 -10.16 12.87
N ALA A 449 4.83 -9.96 13.76
CA ALA A 449 6.22 -10.33 13.51
C ALA A 449 6.42 -11.85 13.46
N LEU A 450 5.72 -12.63 14.30
CA LEU A 450 5.72 -14.09 14.22
C LEU A 450 5.18 -14.57 12.86
N ASP A 451 4.03 -14.05 12.43
CA ASP A 451 3.47 -14.36 11.12
C ASP A 451 4.41 -13.97 9.97
N PHE A 452 5.07 -12.80 10.09
CA PHE A 452 6.04 -12.36 9.10
C PHE A 452 7.19 -13.35 8.95
N ILE A 453 7.73 -13.87 10.05
CA ILE A 453 8.84 -14.84 10.03
C ILE A 453 8.41 -16.15 9.38
N VAL A 454 7.25 -16.70 9.75
CA VAL A 454 6.75 -17.94 9.14
C VAL A 454 6.48 -17.76 7.64
N CYS A 455 5.91 -16.61 7.25
CA CYS A 455 5.69 -16.29 5.84
C CYS A 455 7.00 -16.16 5.05
N ASP A 456 8.04 -15.58 5.66
CA ASP A 456 9.37 -15.45 5.01
C ASP A 456 10.04 -16.82 4.81
N GLU A 457 9.87 -17.72 5.79
CA GLU A 457 10.44 -19.08 5.77
C GLU A 457 9.67 -20.06 4.87
N SER A 458 8.40 -19.78 4.52
CA SER A 458 7.58 -20.65 3.68
C SER A 458 8.19 -20.87 2.29
N ASP A 459 7.88 -21.98 1.64
CA ASP A 459 8.32 -22.25 0.27
C ASP A 459 7.57 -21.34 -0.72
N VAL A 460 6.27 -21.20 -0.55
CA VAL A 460 5.43 -20.27 -1.32
C VAL A 460 4.70 -19.33 -0.37
N PHE A 461 4.76 -18.05 -0.65
CA PHE A 461 3.98 -17.02 0.04
C PHE A 461 2.81 -16.56 -0.84
N VAL A 462 1.62 -16.51 -0.26
CA VAL A 462 0.41 -16.07 -0.95
C VAL A 462 -0.27 -14.96 -0.17
N THR A 463 -0.83 -13.99 -0.86
CA THR A 463 -1.60 -12.91 -0.25
C THR A 463 -2.96 -12.76 -0.90
N ASN A 464 -3.98 -12.35 -0.15
CA ASN A 464 -5.31 -12.06 -0.70
C ASN A 464 -5.53 -10.58 -1.02
N ASN A 465 -4.55 -9.73 -0.68
CA ASN A 465 -4.57 -8.29 -0.94
C ASN A 465 -3.16 -7.75 -1.19
N ASN A 466 -3.04 -6.44 -1.35
CA ASN A 466 -1.77 -5.75 -1.58
C ASN A 466 -1.33 -4.89 -0.38
N GLY A 467 -1.47 -5.40 0.86
CA GLY A 467 -1.08 -4.72 2.09
C GLY A 467 0.43 -4.58 2.28
N ASN A 468 0.82 -3.87 3.36
CA ASN A 468 2.24 -3.59 3.65
C ASN A 468 3.05 -4.86 3.92
N MET A 469 2.50 -5.82 4.66
CA MET A 469 3.16 -7.11 4.90
C MET A 469 3.41 -7.86 3.60
N ALA A 470 2.41 -7.92 2.71
CA ALA A 470 2.54 -8.56 1.41
C ALA A 470 3.69 -7.97 0.58
N ARG A 471 3.81 -6.64 0.54
CA ARG A 471 4.87 -5.93 -0.20
C ARG A 471 6.25 -6.15 0.41
N MET A 472 6.36 -6.04 1.73
CA MET A 472 7.64 -6.23 2.43
C MET A 472 8.16 -7.64 2.24
N LEU A 473 7.30 -8.65 2.34
CA LEU A 473 7.66 -10.05 2.12
C LEU A 473 8.00 -10.31 0.65
N ALA A 474 7.20 -9.83 -0.30
CA ALA A 474 7.51 -9.98 -1.72
C ALA A 474 8.90 -9.44 -2.08
N GLY A 475 9.23 -8.24 -1.61
CA GLY A 475 10.55 -7.64 -1.83
C GLY A 475 11.69 -8.40 -1.13
N ARG A 476 11.47 -8.84 0.11
CA ARG A 476 12.45 -9.59 0.87
C ARG A 476 12.73 -10.96 0.25
N ARG A 477 11.70 -11.68 -0.15
CA ARG A 477 11.81 -12.99 -0.80
C ARG A 477 12.52 -12.88 -2.15
N ARG A 478 12.27 -11.80 -2.91
CA ARG A 478 13.03 -11.48 -4.14
C ARG A 478 14.50 -11.19 -3.84
N TYR A 479 14.77 -10.40 -2.81
CA TYR A 479 16.13 -10.01 -2.43
C TYR A 479 16.99 -11.20 -2.01
N PHE A 480 16.45 -12.12 -1.19
CA PHE A 480 17.21 -13.26 -0.63
C PHE A 480 17.16 -14.53 -1.47
N GLY A 481 16.48 -14.60 -2.59
CA GLY A 481 16.52 -15.80 -3.41
C GLY A 481 15.33 -16.02 -4.31
N HIS A 482 14.54 -14.97 -4.59
CA HIS A 482 13.41 -15.08 -5.51
C HIS A 482 12.47 -16.26 -5.20
N LYS A 483 12.18 -16.51 -3.93
CA LYS A 483 11.19 -17.48 -3.51
C LYS A 483 9.81 -17.10 -4.07
N PRO A 484 8.99 -18.04 -4.53
CA PRO A 484 7.67 -17.77 -5.11
C PRO A 484 6.79 -16.92 -4.19
N THR A 485 6.20 -15.87 -4.75
CA THR A 485 5.23 -15.02 -4.07
C THR A 485 4.04 -14.81 -4.98
N ILE A 486 2.92 -15.47 -4.68
CA ILE A 486 1.70 -15.42 -5.48
C ILE A 486 0.83 -14.27 -4.99
N ARG A 487 0.71 -13.22 -5.80
CA ARG A 487 -0.23 -12.14 -5.60
C ARG A 487 -1.38 -12.30 -6.61
N PRO A 488 -2.64 -12.42 -6.16
CA PRO A 488 -3.76 -12.59 -7.08
C PRO A 488 -3.93 -11.39 -8.02
N ASN A 489 -4.19 -11.66 -9.30
CA ASN A 489 -4.67 -10.64 -10.21
C ASN A 489 -6.18 -10.39 -9.98
N ALA A 490 -6.53 -9.81 -8.83
CA ALA A 490 -7.91 -9.67 -8.38
C ALA A 490 -8.80 -8.91 -9.38
N LYS A 491 -8.24 -7.99 -10.19
CA LYS A 491 -8.98 -7.26 -11.23
C LYS A 491 -9.49 -8.21 -12.34
N LYS A 492 -8.64 -9.10 -12.83
CA LYS A 492 -9.03 -10.08 -13.87
C LYS A 492 -9.81 -11.26 -13.27
N LEU A 493 -9.43 -11.71 -12.08
CA LEU A 493 -10.06 -12.86 -11.42
C LEU A 493 -11.45 -12.56 -10.87
N SER A 494 -11.77 -11.31 -10.49
CA SER A 494 -13.06 -10.97 -9.86
C SER A 494 -14.27 -11.39 -10.71
N ARG A 495 -14.22 -11.14 -12.03
CA ARG A 495 -15.30 -11.56 -12.94
C ARG A 495 -15.37 -13.09 -13.04
N LEU A 496 -14.21 -13.75 -13.16
CA LEU A 496 -14.13 -15.20 -13.27
C LEU A 496 -14.74 -15.89 -12.03
N PHE A 497 -14.48 -15.37 -10.84
CA PHE A 497 -15.09 -15.92 -9.61
C PHE A 497 -16.61 -15.73 -9.57
N MET A 498 -17.15 -14.64 -10.09
CA MET A 498 -18.59 -14.41 -10.16
C MET A 498 -19.28 -15.36 -11.16
N ASP A 499 -18.62 -15.63 -12.28
CA ASP A 499 -19.19 -16.43 -13.37
C ASP A 499 -18.89 -17.92 -13.25
N ARG A 500 -18.19 -18.37 -12.17
CA ARG A 500 -17.67 -19.74 -12.01
C ARG A 500 -18.71 -20.86 -12.12
N ASN A 501 -19.95 -20.59 -11.70
CA ASN A 501 -21.02 -21.58 -11.74
C ASN A 501 -21.51 -21.90 -13.17
N ASN A 502 -21.12 -21.07 -14.14
CA ASN A 502 -21.51 -21.21 -15.55
C ASN A 502 -20.38 -21.78 -16.42
N MET A 503 -19.32 -22.34 -15.82
CA MET A 503 -18.17 -22.87 -16.55
C MET A 503 -17.65 -24.17 -15.95
N THR A 504 -16.90 -24.92 -16.76
CA THR A 504 -16.23 -26.13 -16.26
C THR A 504 -15.00 -25.78 -15.42
N TRP A 505 -14.55 -26.71 -14.57
CA TRP A 505 -13.29 -26.55 -13.85
C TRP A 505 -12.09 -26.39 -14.79
N VAL A 506 -12.09 -27.07 -15.93
CA VAL A 506 -11.00 -27.01 -16.92
C VAL A 506 -10.88 -25.59 -17.47
N ASP A 507 -12.00 -24.98 -17.88
CA ASP A 507 -12.04 -23.60 -18.41
C ASP A 507 -11.67 -22.60 -17.33
N PHE A 508 -12.21 -22.74 -16.11
CA PHE A 508 -11.88 -21.91 -14.97
C PHE A 508 -10.38 -21.96 -14.67
N SER A 509 -9.81 -23.14 -14.53
CA SER A 509 -8.40 -23.30 -14.16
C SER A 509 -7.44 -22.82 -15.25
N SER A 510 -7.79 -23.04 -16.52
CA SER A 510 -7.03 -22.50 -17.66
C SER A 510 -7.04 -20.97 -17.67
N THR A 511 -8.20 -20.37 -17.44
CA THR A 511 -8.36 -18.91 -17.39
C THR A 511 -7.61 -18.31 -16.19
N VAL A 512 -7.66 -18.95 -15.00
CA VAL A 512 -6.86 -18.52 -13.84
C VAL A 512 -5.37 -18.49 -14.18
N ARG A 513 -4.83 -19.58 -14.76
CA ARG A 513 -3.42 -19.66 -15.15
C ARG A 513 -3.04 -18.55 -16.13
N THR A 514 -3.87 -18.25 -17.11
CA THR A 514 -3.66 -17.16 -18.08
C THR A 514 -3.67 -15.79 -17.41
N HIS A 515 -4.59 -15.55 -16.48
CA HIS A 515 -4.70 -14.25 -15.78
C HIS A 515 -3.62 -14.03 -14.72
N GLN A 516 -3.07 -15.12 -14.17
CA GLN A 516 -2.09 -15.06 -13.07
C GLN A 516 -0.66 -14.88 -13.55
N VAL A 517 -0.38 -14.92 -14.85
CA VAL A 517 0.95 -14.61 -15.41
C VAL A 517 1.35 -13.18 -15.02
N GLY A 518 2.59 -13.00 -14.53
CA GLY A 518 3.10 -11.72 -14.08
C GLY A 518 2.84 -11.39 -12.59
N PHE A 519 2.22 -12.32 -11.85
CA PHE A 519 1.90 -12.18 -10.42
C PHE A 519 2.46 -13.34 -9.57
N MET A 520 3.48 -14.01 -10.08
CA MET A 520 4.07 -15.23 -9.48
C MET A 520 5.40 -14.98 -8.77
N GLY A 521 5.84 -13.74 -8.68
CA GLY A 521 7.12 -13.39 -8.04
C GLY A 521 8.36 -13.73 -8.85
N GLU A 522 8.23 -13.97 -10.15
CA GLU A 522 9.36 -14.25 -11.04
C GLU A 522 10.34 -13.06 -11.10
N PRO A 523 11.65 -13.33 -11.28
CA PRO A 523 12.67 -12.28 -11.31
C PRO A 523 12.44 -11.21 -12.39
N ASN A 524 11.93 -11.62 -13.55
CA ASN A 524 11.67 -10.75 -14.70
C ASN A 524 10.37 -9.93 -14.59
N GLU A 525 9.53 -10.17 -13.60
CA GLU A 525 8.32 -9.38 -13.35
C GLU A 525 8.64 -8.00 -12.77
N GLY A 526 9.76 -7.87 -12.04
CA GLY A 526 10.22 -6.61 -11.46
C GLY A 526 10.89 -5.74 -12.53
N LYS A 527 10.23 -4.61 -12.93
CA LYS A 527 10.79 -3.66 -13.90
C LYS A 527 11.38 -2.44 -13.20
N PRO A 528 12.56 -1.95 -13.62
CA PRO A 528 13.14 -0.74 -13.05
C PRO A 528 12.19 0.46 -13.14
N GLY A 529 12.04 1.20 -12.04
CA GLY A 529 11.19 2.37 -11.97
C GLY A 529 9.69 2.10 -11.86
N ARG A 530 9.26 0.85 -11.87
CA ARG A 530 7.87 0.44 -11.62
C ARG A 530 7.69 -0.08 -10.20
N GLY A 531 6.52 0.18 -9.63
CA GLY A 531 6.11 -0.32 -8.33
C GLY A 531 6.71 0.39 -7.14
N GLN A 532 6.24 -0.02 -5.98
CA GLN A 532 6.80 0.44 -4.72
C GLN A 532 8.14 -0.26 -4.48
N PHE A 533 9.11 0.49 -3.93
CA PHE A 533 10.42 -0.03 -3.62
C PHE A 533 10.38 -1.31 -2.78
N HIS A 534 9.53 -1.36 -1.75
CA HIS A 534 9.48 -2.49 -0.82
C HIS A 534 9.02 -3.80 -1.46
N GLU A 535 8.21 -3.75 -2.51
CA GLU A 535 7.79 -4.93 -3.28
C GLU A 535 8.79 -5.28 -4.38
N ASN A 536 9.37 -4.25 -5.02
CA ASN A 536 10.22 -4.40 -6.18
C ASN A 536 11.58 -3.72 -5.97
N PRO A 537 12.50 -4.30 -5.17
CA PRO A 537 13.81 -3.72 -4.87
C PRO A 537 14.82 -3.94 -6.01
N VAL A 538 14.41 -3.66 -7.25
CA VAL A 538 15.19 -3.96 -8.47
C VAL A 538 16.58 -3.34 -8.49
N SER A 539 16.77 -2.18 -7.83
CA SER A 539 18.10 -1.55 -7.70
C SER A 539 19.08 -2.33 -6.84
N CYS A 540 18.61 -3.33 -6.12
CA CYS A 540 19.37 -4.14 -5.18
C CYS A 540 19.38 -5.62 -5.55
N ILE A 541 18.90 -5.97 -6.74
CA ILE A 541 18.91 -7.33 -7.26
C ILE A 541 19.84 -7.36 -8.46
N CYS A 542 20.87 -8.19 -8.39
CA CYS A 542 21.85 -8.39 -9.45
C CYS A 542 21.64 -9.74 -10.11
N GLU A 543 21.98 -9.80 -11.40
CA GLU A 543 21.97 -11.03 -12.19
C GLU A 543 23.39 -11.56 -12.32
N ASP A 544 23.59 -12.87 -12.13
CA ASP A 544 24.79 -13.58 -12.48
C ASP A 544 24.69 -13.98 -13.97
N SER A 545 25.09 -13.04 -14.82
CA SER A 545 25.03 -13.21 -16.28
C SER A 545 25.98 -14.31 -16.77
N GLU A 546 27.10 -14.58 -16.06
CA GLU A 546 28.04 -15.62 -16.42
C GLU A 546 27.49 -17.01 -16.13
N ALA A 547 26.86 -17.20 -14.96
CA ALA A 547 26.16 -18.43 -14.64
C ALA A 547 25.01 -18.71 -15.60
N LYS A 548 24.27 -17.68 -15.97
CA LYS A 548 23.15 -17.76 -16.93
C LYS A 548 23.64 -18.12 -18.34
N ALA A 549 24.72 -17.52 -18.78
CA ALA A 549 25.35 -17.85 -20.09
C ALA A 549 25.89 -19.29 -20.16
N ARG A 550 26.45 -19.79 -19.06
CA ARG A 550 26.94 -21.19 -18.98
C ARG A 550 25.84 -22.24 -19.15
N GLU A 551 24.61 -21.90 -18.79
CA GLU A 551 23.43 -22.77 -18.99
C GLU A 551 22.74 -22.59 -20.36
N GLY A 552 23.36 -21.86 -21.29
CA GLY A 552 22.82 -21.63 -22.65
C GLY A 552 21.60 -20.71 -22.71
N LEU A 553 21.30 -20.02 -21.62
CA LEU A 553 20.23 -19.04 -21.56
C LEU A 553 20.78 -17.69 -22.02
N THR A 554 20.27 -17.17 -23.14
CA THR A 554 20.69 -15.87 -23.70
C THR A 554 20.46 -14.77 -22.66
N PRO A 555 21.46 -13.88 -22.39
CA PRO A 555 21.26 -12.76 -21.50
C PRO A 555 20.10 -11.89 -22.02
N LEU A 556 19.11 -11.61 -21.19
CA LEU A 556 18.14 -10.57 -21.47
C LEU A 556 18.90 -9.23 -21.47
N LEU A 557 19.24 -8.72 -22.64
CA LEU A 557 19.78 -7.39 -22.84
C LEU A 557 18.76 -6.36 -22.34
N ILE A 558 18.89 -5.99 -21.06
CA ILE A 558 18.26 -4.77 -20.57
C ILE A 558 19.13 -3.62 -21.05
N PRO A 559 18.64 -2.73 -21.93
CA PRO A 559 19.44 -1.59 -22.37
C PRO A 559 19.73 -0.71 -21.15
N GLN A 560 20.97 -0.73 -20.66
CA GLN A 560 21.45 0.35 -19.81
C GLN A 560 21.51 1.61 -20.66
N LYS A 561 20.49 2.46 -20.55
CA LYS A 561 20.57 3.84 -21.04
C LYS A 561 21.65 4.56 -20.22
N GLN A 562 22.85 4.59 -20.74
CA GLN A 562 23.86 5.56 -20.37
C GLN A 562 23.30 6.96 -20.68
N THR A 563 23.17 7.77 -19.65
CA THR A 563 23.00 9.21 -19.79
C THR A 563 24.34 9.80 -20.22
N ASN A 564 24.46 10.13 -21.48
CA ASN A 564 25.43 11.11 -21.96
C ASN A 564 24.71 12.04 -22.93
N GLU A 565 24.74 13.31 -22.55
CA GLU A 565 24.83 14.56 -23.30
C GLU A 565 24.18 14.71 -24.69
N PHE A 566 23.43 15.79 -24.72
CA PHE A 566 23.05 16.62 -25.87
C PHE A 566 23.97 16.52 -27.10
N LEU A 567 23.37 16.26 -28.26
CA LEU A 567 23.61 17.03 -29.50
C LEU A 567 22.50 16.72 -30.50
N ASN A 568 21.98 17.80 -31.09
CA ASN A 568 21.00 17.86 -32.19
C ASN A 568 21.42 17.08 -33.43
N LEU A 569 20.48 16.46 -34.12
CA LEU A 569 20.21 16.65 -35.56
C LEU A 569 19.37 15.48 -36.16
N GLY A 570 18.36 15.82 -36.96
CA GLY A 570 17.96 15.04 -38.13
C GLY A 570 16.69 14.19 -38.04
N GLU A 571 15.63 14.73 -38.62
CA GLU A 571 14.41 14.01 -39.03
C GLU A 571 14.75 12.78 -39.90
N VAL A 572 14.19 11.61 -39.55
CA VAL A 572 13.96 10.52 -40.52
C VAL A 572 12.62 9.87 -40.21
N ASN A 573 11.70 9.96 -41.17
CA ASN A 573 10.43 9.28 -41.26
C ASN A 573 10.62 7.76 -41.23
N HIS A 574 9.97 7.05 -40.27
CA HIS A 574 9.65 5.64 -40.39
C HIS A 574 8.20 5.36 -40.05
N GLN A 575 7.47 4.90 -41.08
CA GLN A 575 6.14 4.32 -40.98
C GLN A 575 6.15 3.13 -40.00
N GLN A 576 5.44 3.29 -38.89
CA GLN A 576 5.18 2.18 -37.96
C GLN A 576 3.91 1.43 -38.36
N ARG A 577 4.08 0.14 -38.66
CA ARG A 577 3.00 -0.85 -38.63
C ARG A 577 2.35 -0.88 -37.27
N LYS A 578 1.04 -0.67 -37.23
CA LYS A 578 0.20 -0.87 -36.01
C LYS A 578 -0.02 -2.37 -35.85
N ASP A 579 0.73 -2.98 -34.93
CA ASP A 579 0.31 -4.21 -34.29
C ASP A 579 -0.53 -3.82 -33.06
N ASN A 580 -1.83 -4.07 -33.17
CA ASN A 580 -2.79 -3.95 -32.06
C ASN A 580 -2.61 -5.16 -31.12
N SER A 581 -1.58 -5.15 -30.28
CA SER A 581 -1.62 -5.87 -29.01
C SER A 581 -2.00 -4.85 -27.94
N GLU A 582 -3.20 -4.97 -27.37
CA GLU A 582 -3.59 -4.28 -26.15
C GLU A 582 -2.58 -4.63 -25.04
N VAL A 583 -1.53 -3.84 -24.94
CA VAL A 583 -0.69 -3.78 -23.75
C VAL A 583 -1.55 -3.11 -22.68
N THR A 584 -2.32 -3.91 -21.94
CA THR A 584 -2.90 -3.46 -20.69
C THR A 584 -1.76 -3.02 -19.79
N THR A 585 -1.64 -1.72 -19.62
CA THR A 585 -0.65 -1.13 -18.70
C THR A 585 -1.00 -1.57 -17.28
N ASP A 586 -0.12 -2.38 -16.68
CA ASP A 586 -0.17 -2.77 -15.24
C ASP A 586 0.01 -1.57 -14.30
N ASP A 587 -0.01 -0.34 -14.82
CA ASP A 587 0.24 0.89 -14.07
C ASP A 587 -0.89 1.25 -13.08
N ASP A 588 -2.10 0.73 -13.27
CA ASP A 588 -3.27 1.02 -12.43
C ASP A 588 -3.22 0.38 -11.02
N TRP A 589 -2.29 -0.56 -10.77
CA TRP A 589 -2.19 -1.27 -9.48
C TRP A 589 -1.23 -0.62 -8.49
N LEU A 590 -0.33 0.22 -8.99
CA LEU A 590 0.80 0.75 -8.21
C LEU A 590 0.50 2.06 -7.49
N ASP A 591 -0.52 2.78 -7.92
CA ASP A 591 -0.97 4.04 -7.32
C ASP A 591 -2.21 3.92 -6.42
N MET A 592 -2.68 2.70 -6.15
CA MET A 592 -3.91 2.48 -5.37
C MET A 592 -3.82 2.82 -3.89
N ASP A 593 -2.63 3.05 -3.35
CA ASP A 593 -2.47 3.43 -1.95
C ASP A 593 -2.77 4.90 -1.67
N TYR A 594 -2.91 5.72 -2.71
CA TYR A 594 -3.01 7.18 -2.61
C TYR A 594 -3.91 7.78 -3.68
N LEU A 595 -5.14 7.36 -3.73
CA LEU A 595 -6.14 8.24 -4.26
C LEU A 595 -6.68 9.08 -3.12
N ASP A 596 -6.15 10.30 -3.00
CA ASP A 596 -6.97 11.45 -2.72
C ASP A 596 -8.09 11.48 -3.77
N ASN A 597 -9.15 10.70 -3.50
CA ASN A 597 -10.31 10.55 -4.39
C ASN A 597 -11.12 11.85 -4.54
N ALA A 598 -10.67 12.95 -3.97
CA ALA A 598 -11.27 14.26 -4.15
C ALA A 598 -10.95 14.92 -5.51
N ALA A 599 -9.82 14.56 -6.14
CA ALA A 599 -9.37 15.20 -7.39
C ALA A 599 -9.86 14.51 -8.67
N LEU A 600 -10.23 13.23 -8.61
CA LEU A 600 -10.61 12.44 -9.81
C LEU A 600 -12.09 12.46 -10.16
N LEU A 601 -12.95 13.01 -9.29
CA LEU A 601 -14.39 13.18 -9.57
C LEU A 601 -14.79 14.61 -9.94
N GLN A 602 -13.86 15.56 -9.90
CA GLN A 602 -14.06 16.91 -10.42
C GLN A 602 -12.85 17.28 -11.27
N GLY A 603 -13.01 17.20 -12.59
CA GLY A 603 -12.06 17.80 -13.54
C GLY A 603 -11.96 19.31 -13.29
N LYS A 604 -10.99 19.72 -12.47
CA LYS A 604 -10.56 21.11 -12.36
C LYS A 604 -9.06 21.12 -12.10
N ASP A 605 -8.35 21.70 -13.05
CA ASP A 605 -6.98 22.13 -12.95
C ASP A 605 -6.82 23.05 -11.73
N VAL A 606 -5.97 22.68 -10.80
CA VAL A 606 -5.59 23.55 -9.68
C VAL A 606 -4.20 24.09 -9.94
N HIS A 607 -4.16 25.36 -10.32
CA HIS A 607 -2.96 26.18 -10.34
C HIS A 607 -2.34 26.28 -8.95
N THR A 608 -1.04 26.15 -8.92
CA THR A 608 -0.15 26.41 -7.79
C THR A 608 -0.22 27.87 -7.39
N GLU A 609 -0.75 28.17 -6.21
CA GLU A 609 -0.49 29.44 -5.55
C GLU A 609 0.00 29.25 -4.11
N SER A 610 1.01 30.02 -3.80
CA SER A 610 1.70 30.17 -2.53
C SER A 610 0.77 30.72 -1.46
N TYR A 611 0.68 30.08 -0.29
CA TYR A 611 0.09 30.68 0.90
C TYR A 611 1.04 30.67 2.07
N LEU A 612 1.22 31.88 2.57
CA LEU A 612 1.85 32.24 3.83
C LEU A 612 1.01 31.77 5.03
N ASP A 613 1.72 31.48 6.11
CA ASP A 613 1.19 31.11 7.41
C ASP A 613 0.04 31.98 7.90
N ASN A 614 -1.02 31.32 8.36
CA ASN A 614 -1.76 31.79 9.52
C ASN A 614 -2.25 30.61 10.34
N ASP A 615 -1.77 30.56 11.55
CA ASP A 615 -2.08 29.62 12.61
C ASP A 615 -3.52 29.85 13.11
N SER A 616 -4.20 28.77 13.35
CA SER A 616 -5.51 28.61 14.01
C SER A 616 -6.69 28.30 13.08
N LEU A 617 -6.93 27.02 12.91
CA LEU A 617 -8.24 26.36 13.02
C LEU A 617 -8.07 24.88 12.66
N LEU A 618 -8.30 24.02 13.63
CA LEU A 618 -8.28 22.56 13.54
C LEU A 618 -9.15 22.05 12.37
N LYS A 619 -8.52 21.74 11.23
CA LYS A 619 -9.12 20.84 10.24
C LYS A 619 -8.93 19.41 10.72
N PRO A 620 -9.97 18.56 10.70
CA PRO A 620 -9.85 17.15 11.11
C PRO A 620 -8.87 16.45 10.20
N ASP A 621 -7.90 15.79 10.85
CA ASP A 621 -6.82 15.07 10.21
C ASP A 621 -7.32 14.00 9.22
N SER A 622 -6.87 14.08 7.98
CA SER A 622 -7.00 13.05 6.92
C SER A 622 -6.26 11.74 7.24
N PHE A 623 -5.86 11.54 8.48
CA PHE A 623 -4.87 10.59 8.93
C PHE A 623 -5.35 9.18 9.23
N VAL A 624 -6.66 8.99 9.36
CA VAL A 624 -7.21 7.72 9.83
C VAL A 624 -7.29 6.66 8.72
N VAL A 625 -7.24 7.11 7.47
CA VAL A 625 -7.34 6.22 6.28
C VAL A 625 -6.10 5.36 6.07
N GLU A 626 -4.94 5.79 6.58
CA GLU A 626 -3.64 5.16 6.32
C GLU A 626 -3.27 4.06 7.30
N GLU A 627 -3.91 4.05 8.48
CA GLU A 627 -3.58 3.09 9.53
C GLU A 627 -4.02 1.65 9.21
N LEU A 628 -4.91 1.46 8.24
CA LEU A 628 -5.50 0.17 7.92
C LEU A 628 -4.86 -0.62 6.78
N PHE A 629 -4.02 0.00 5.99
CA PHE A 629 -3.14 -0.77 5.08
C PHE A 629 -1.95 -1.39 5.80
N SER A 630 -1.85 -1.20 7.09
CA SER A 630 -0.88 -1.88 7.91
C SER A 630 -1.44 -3.21 8.39
N ASP A 631 -0.84 -4.29 8.03
CA ASP A 631 -0.95 -5.70 8.45
C ASP A 631 -2.14 -6.12 9.30
#